data_68178a0a90a1232e1d925d49a1634156
#
_entry.id   68178a0a90a1232e1d925d49a1634156
#
_cell.length_a   1.000
_cell.length_b   1.000
_cell.length_c   1.000
_cell.angle_alpha   90.00
_cell.angle_beta   90.00
_cell.angle_gamma   90.00
#
_symmetry.space_group_name_H-M   'P 1'
#
loop_
_entity.id
_entity.type
_entity.pdbx_description
1 polymer ?
#
loop_
_entity_poly.entity_id
_entity_poly.type
_entity_poly.pdbx_seq_one_letter_code
_entity_poly.pdbx_strand_id
1 'polypeptide(L)'
;DPDQIYNIRKRLALAYKPNSFDSTLNFLLANRALAISEGNLLKQAETDFMLVEAYTKAGYHFEASEILGGYSAESVPEEMLRAYYSAAHCFYGETMAYTSSDALYAEKEAQRDHFRTRVLQMIEEGTLYWYDLKREEAEASRDVLKAREYAGKMIECTEVNTPDYARSAYFYAHTFRTEPKNPEREEWLIRSAIADVMCATNDYASLNEISRILFERGDIDR
;
A
#
# COMPACT_ATOMS: atom_id res chain seq x y z
N ASP A 1 17.10 25.39 -10.70
CA ASP A 1 16.22 24.72 -11.67
C ASP A 1 15.07 24.05 -10.91
N PRO A 2 13.81 24.50 -11.09
CA PRO A 2 12.64 23.95 -10.45
C PRO A 2 12.44 22.45 -10.67
N ASP A 3 12.76 21.95 -11.87
CA ASP A 3 12.63 20.52 -12.19
C ASP A 3 13.57 19.66 -11.35
N GLN A 4 14.79 20.13 -11.13
CA GLN A 4 15.75 19.43 -10.26
C GLN A 4 15.27 19.43 -8.81
N ILE A 5 14.76 20.55 -8.32
CA ILE A 5 14.21 20.68 -6.95
C ILE A 5 13.03 19.71 -6.78
N TYR A 6 12.09 19.69 -7.73
CA TYR A 6 10.95 18.80 -7.72
C TYR A 6 11.41 17.32 -7.63
N ASN A 7 12.32 16.92 -8.51
CA ASN A 7 12.80 15.55 -8.59
C ASN A 7 13.55 15.11 -7.31
N ILE A 8 14.38 16.01 -6.73
CA ILE A 8 15.08 15.72 -5.48
C ILE A 8 14.08 15.52 -4.34
N ARG A 9 13.11 16.43 -4.18
CA ARG A 9 12.08 16.31 -3.14
C ARG A 9 11.22 15.06 -3.31
N LYS A 10 10.84 14.71 -4.55
CA LYS A 10 10.13 13.46 -4.85
C LYS A 10 10.93 12.23 -4.41
N ARG A 11 12.22 12.18 -4.73
CA ARG A 11 13.11 11.09 -4.28
C ARG A 11 13.22 11.03 -2.76
N LEU A 12 13.32 12.17 -2.09
CA LEU A 12 13.34 12.24 -0.63
C LEU A 12 12.01 11.77 -0.04
N ALA A 13 10.87 12.21 -0.58
CA ALA A 13 9.56 11.73 -0.14
C ALA A 13 9.44 10.20 -0.24
N LEU A 14 9.88 9.61 -1.35
CA LEU A 14 9.89 8.15 -1.53
C LEU A 14 10.84 7.44 -0.54
N ALA A 15 12.01 8.02 -0.27
CA ALA A 15 12.97 7.46 0.67
C ALA A 15 12.48 7.50 2.13
N TYR A 16 11.72 8.54 2.51
CA TYR A 16 11.14 8.66 3.84
C TYR A 16 9.80 7.92 4.00
N LYS A 17 9.12 7.56 2.90
CA LYS A 17 7.78 6.91 2.92
C LYS A 17 7.67 5.74 3.89
N PRO A 18 8.66 4.82 4.02
CA PRO A 18 8.57 3.72 4.98
C PRO A 18 8.77 4.11 6.44
N ASN A 19 9.45 5.23 6.72
CA ASN A 19 10.02 5.51 8.04
C ASN A 19 9.47 6.76 8.71
N SER A 20 9.01 7.75 7.95
CA SER A 20 8.61 9.06 8.47
C SER A 20 7.51 9.69 7.63
N PHE A 21 6.28 9.62 8.15
CA PHE A 21 5.13 10.27 7.53
C PHE A 21 5.34 11.78 7.41
N ASP A 22 5.76 12.45 8.49
CA ASP A 22 5.95 13.91 8.50
C ASP A 22 6.96 14.38 7.46
N SER A 23 8.09 13.67 7.33
CA SER A 23 9.10 14.00 6.32
C SER A 23 8.56 13.79 4.91
N THR A 24 7.88 12.69 4.67
CA THR A 24 7.21 12.39 3.39
C THR A 24 6.23 13.50 3.03
N LEU A 25 5.34 13.86 3.96
CA LEU A 25 4.33 14.89 3.78
C LEU A 25 4.95 16.26 3.48
N ASN A 26 5.97 16.66 4.23
CA ASN A 26 6.65 17.94 4.04
C ASN A 26 7.24 18.08 2.62
N PHE A 27 7.90 17.03 2.10
CA PHE A 27 8.44 17.06 0.74
C PHE A 27 7.35 17.06 -0.32
N LEU A 28 6.26 16.29 -0.13
CA LEU A 28 5.14 16.27 -1.07
C LEU A 28 4.40 17.60 -1.11
N LEU A 29 4.10 18.21 0.04
CA LEU A 29 3.43 19.52 0.11
C LEU A 29 4.29 20.62 -0.53
N ALA A 30 5.61 20.59 -0.31
CA ALA A 30 6.52 21.53 -0.95
C ALA A 30 6.59 21.34 -2.49
N ASN A 31 6.47 20.10 -2.97
CA ASN A 31 6.40 19.81 -4.41
C ASN A 31 5.07 20.24 -5.01
N ARG A 32 3.95 20.02 -4.29
CA ARG A 32 2.62 20.48 -4.70
C ARG A 32 2.60 21.99 -4.88
N ALA A 33 3.11 22.73 -3.89
CA ALA A 33 3.19 24.19 -3.95
C ALA A 33 4.04 24.67 -5.14
N LEU A 34 5.17 24.00 -5.40
CA LEU A 34 6.03 24.30 -6.57
C LEU A 34 5.27 24.03 -7.88
N ALA A 35 4.64 22.89 -8.05
CA ALA A 35 3.89 22.54 -9.25
C ALA A 35 2.76 23.54 -9.54
N ILE A 36 2.02 23.95 -8.50
CA ILE A 36 0.98 24.97 -8.60
C ILE A 36 1.57 26.32 -9.02
N SER A 37 2.69 26.76 -8.42
CA SER A 37 3.32 28.04 -8.76
C SER A 37 3.84 28.09 -10.19
N GLU A 38 4.19 26.93 -10.76
CA GLU A 38 4.63 26.79 -12.15
C GLU A 38 3.48 26.54 -13.14
N GLY A 39 2.24 26.35 -12.65
CA GLY A 39 1.11 25.95 -13.48
C GLY A 39 1.30 24.55 -14.13
N ASN A 40 2.13 23.69 -13.53
CA ASN A 40 2.45 22.38 -14.08
C ASN A 40 1.43 21.32 -13.57
N LEU A 41 0.36 21.12 -14.33
CA LEU A 41 -0.73 20.21 -14.00
C LEU A 41 -0.28 18.75 -13.87
N LEU A 42 0.69 18.32 -14.66
CA LEU A 42 1.21 16.95 -14.62
C LEU A 42 1.91 16.66 -13.29
N LYS A 43 2.85 17.54 -12.89
CA LYS A 43 3.55 17.43 -11.60
C LYS A 43 2.60 17.60 -10.41
N GLN A 44 1.59 18.48 -10.55
CA GLN A 44 0.58 18.63 -9.53
C GLN A 44 -0.21 17.32 -9.33
N ALA A 45 -0.74 16.73 -10.41
CA ALA A 45 -1.46 15.47 -10.36
C ALA A 45 -0.58 14.32 -9.80
N GLU A 46 0.68 14.21 -10.25
CA GLU A 46 1.62 13.22 -9.72
C GLU A 46 1.79 13.37 -8.20
N THR A 47 1.98 14.60 -7.73
CA THR A 47 2.17 14.86 -6.29
C THR A 47 0.89 14.64 -5.50
N ASP A 48 -0.27 15.03 -6.05
CA ASP A 48 -1.57 14.86 -5.42
C ASP A 48 -1.90 13.38 -5.22
N PHE A 49 -1.60 12.51 -6.18
CA PHE A 49 -1.82 11.05 -6.00
C PHE A 49 -0.84 10.44 -4.98
N MET A 50 0.40 10.92 -4.91
CA MET A 50 1.32 10.52 -3.84
C MET A 50 0.82 10.99 -2.45
N LEU A 51 0.21 12.18 -2.36
CA LEU A 51 -0.41 12.67 -1.14
C LEU A 51 -1.64 11.85 -0.75
N VAL A 52 -2.49 11.48 -1.70
CA VAL A 52 -3.64 10.58 -1.44
C VAL A 52 -3.16 9.28 -0.79
N GLU A 53 -2.14 8.63 -1.36
CA GLU A 53 -1.60 7.39 -0.76
C GLU A 53 -1.01 7.62 0.64
N ALA A 54 -0.24 8.70 0.82
CA ALA A 54 0.40 9.00 2.10
C ALA A 54 -0.64 9.30 3.19
N TYR A 55 -1.61 10.16 2.90
CA TYR A 55 -2.70 10.49 3.82
C TYR A 55 -3.56 9.27 4.14
N THR A 56 -3.91 8.48 3.13
CA THR A 56 -4.72 7.28 3.31
C THR A 56 -4.07 6.31 4.29
N LYS A 57 -2.78 6.00 4.10
CA LYS A 57 -2.04 5.08 4.97
C LYS A 57 -1.82 5.60 6.38
N ALA A 58 -1.79 6.92 6.55
CA ALA A 58 -1.67 7.56 7.85
C ALA A 58 -3.04 7.79 8.55
N GLY A 59 -4.17 7.41 7.92
CA GLY A 59 -5.50 7.56 8.48
C GLY A 59 -6.13 8.95 8.28
N TYR A 60 -5.50 9.83 7.51
CA TYR A 60 -6.03 11.16 7.16
C TYR A 60 -6.98 11.04 5.96
N HIS A 61 -8.06 10.28 6.15
CA HIS A 61 -8.96 9.90 5.05
C HIS A 61 -9.75 11.09 4.51
N PHE A 62 -10.00 12.11 5.32
CA PHE A 62 -10.68 13.33 4.86
C PHE A 62 -9.80 14.08 3.86
N GLU A 63 -8.54 14.35 4.20
CA GLU A 63 -7.58 15.04 3.33
C GLU A 63 -7.33 14.25 2.04
N ALA A 64 -7.24 12.93 2.14
CA ALA A 64 -7.12 12.06 0.97
C ALA A 64 -8.34 12.17 0.06
N SER A 65 -9.57 12.17 0.63
CA SER A 65 -10.81 12.27 -0.13
C SER A 65 -10.99 13.61 -0.83
N GLU A 66 -10.59 14.71 -0.19
CA GLU A 66 -10.65 16.06 -0.77
C GLU A 66 -9.75 16.17 -2.01
N ILE A 67 -8.54 15.61 -1.93
CA ILE A 67 -7.63 15.61 -3.09
C ILE A 67 -8.19 14.70 -4.19
N LEU A 68 -8.55 13.47 -3.85
CA LEU A 68 -9.02 12.49 -4.83
C LEU A 68 -10.31 12.94 -5.52
N GLY A 69 -11.23 13.58 -4.77
CA GLY A 69 -12.48 14.13 -5.28
C GLY A 69 -12.32 15.28 -6.28
N GLY A 70 -11.15 15.92 -6.31
CA GLY A 70 -10.80 16.93 -7.31
C GLY A 70 -10.48 16.36 -8.70
N TYR A 71 -10.40 15.02 -8.84
CA TYR A 71 -10.02 14.34 -10.06
C TYR A 71 -11.08 13.36 -10.56
N SER A 72 -11.14 13.20 -11.88
CA SER A 72 -11.86 12.12 -12.54
C SER A 72 -10.99 11.55 -13.66
N ALA A 73 -11.31 10.37 -14.16
CA ALA A 73 -10.56 9.77 -15.26
C ALA A 73 -10.48 10.65 -16.52
N GLU A 74 -11.52 11.50 -16.73
CA GLU A 74 -11.58 12.42 -17.85
C GLU A 74 -10.76 13.70 -17.64
N SER A 75 -10.51 14.09 -16.38
CA SER A 75 -9.78 15.31 -16.02
C SER A 75 -8.30 15.09 -15.79
N VAL A 76 -7.90 13.84 -15.53
CA VAL A 76 -6.50 13.46 -15.26
C VAL A 76 -5.71 13.38 -16.57
N PRO A 77 -4.48 13.94 -16.63
CA PRO A 77 -3.59 13.70 -17.76
C PRO A 77 -3.39 12.20 -18.00
N GLU A 78 -3.37 11.79 -19.28
CA GLU A 78 -3.31 10.37 -19.66
C GLU A 78 -2.13 9.64 -19.01
N GLU A 79 -0.98 10.31 -18.94
CA GLU A 79 0.24 9.79 -18.31
C GLU A 79 0.08 9.52 -16.79
N MET A 80 -0.92 10.15 -16.15
CA MET A 80 -1.20 10.02 -14.72
C MET A 80 -2.37 9.07 -14.41
N LEU A 81 -3.07 8.55 -15.41
CA LEU A 81 -4.24 7.66 -15.19
C LEU A 81 -3.90 6.46 -14.31
N ARG A 82 -2.75 5.82 -14.53
CA ARG A 82 -2.31 4.71 -13.69
C ARG A 82 -2.12 5.14 -12.22
N ALA A 83 -1.48 6.28 -12.00
CA ALA A 83 -1.27 6.80 -10.65
C ALA A 83 -2.59 7.17 -9.97
N TYR A 84 -3.52 7.78 -10.70
CA TYR A 84 -4.89 8.06 -10.24
C TYR A 84 -5.60 6.78 -9.79
N TYR A 85 -5.65 5.76 -10.66
CA TYR A 85 -6.32 4.51 -10.33
C TYR A 85 -5.64 3.78 -9.16
N SER A 86 -4.31 3.81 -9.06
CA SER A 86 -3.58 3.23 -7.92
C SER A 86 -3.90 3.95 -6.60
N ALA A 87 -3.93 5.28 -6.61
CA ALA A 87 -4.28 6.08 -5.45
C ALA A 87 -5.73 5.86 -5.01
N ALA A 88 -6.67 5.81 -5.96
CA ALA A 88 -8.07 5.52 -5.70
C ALA A 88 -8.26 4.09 -5.15
N HIS A 89 -7.60 3.08 -5.74
CA HIS A 89 -7.59 1.71 -5.23
C HIS A 89 -7.11 1.66 -3.77
N CYS A 90 -5.98 2.30 -3.46
CA CYS A 90 -5.45 2.40 -2.10
C CYS A 90 -6.46 3.05 -1.15
N PHE A 91 -7.04 4.20 -1.53
CA PHE A 91 -8.00 4.93 -0.71
C PHE A 91 -9.25 4.10 -0.38
N TYR A 92 -9.88 3.50 -1.36
CA TYR A 92 -11.08 2.69 -1.12
C TYR A 92 -10.76 1.42 -0.33
N GLY A 93 -9.62 0.76 -0.59
CA GLY A 93 -9.18 -0.42 0.16
C GLY A 93 -8.98 -0.14 1.65
N GLU A 94 -8.23 0.91 1.98
CA GLU A 94 -7.95 1.27 3.38
C GLU A 94 -9.21 1.76 4.11
N THR A 95 -10.05 2.57 3.44
CA THR A 95 -11.24 3.12 4.09
C THR A 95 -12.33 2.08 4.36
N MET A 96 -12.31 0.92 3.72
CA MET A 96 -13.20 -0.21 4.04
C MET A 96 -13.05 -0.67 5.49
N ALA A 97 -11.83 -0.73 6.02
CA ALA A 97 -11.55 -1.18 7.39
C ALA A 97 -12.21 -0.31 8.47
N TYR A 98 -12.56 0.93 8.14
CA TYR A 98 -13.17 1.91 9.04
C TYR A 98 -14.68 2.09 8.80
N THR A 99 -15.28 1.21 8.00
CA THR A 99 -16.69 1.30 7.62
C THR A 99 -17.53 0.31 8.38
N SER A 100 -18.48 0.79 9.19
CA SER A 100 -19.37 -0.04 10.01
C SER A 100 -20.70 -0.39 9.33
N SER A 101 -21.02 0.26 8.21
CA SER A 101 -22.24 0.02 7.44
C SER A 101 -21.98 -0.97 6.31
N ASP A 102 -22.72 -2.06 6.27
CA ASP A 102 -22.60 -3.09 5.21
C ASP A 102 -22.82 -2.50 3.81
N ALA A 103 -23.75 -1.55 3.67
CA ALA A 103 -24.02 -0.90 2.38
C ALA A 103 -22.84 -0.04 1.91
N LEU A 104 -22.26 0.77 2.81
CA LEU A 104 -21.07 1.57 2.50
C LEU A 104 -19.83 0.69 2.29
N TYR A 105 -19.72 -0.42 3.01
CA TYR A 105 -18.64 -1.39 2.79
C TYR A 105 -18.71 -1.96 1.39
N ALA A 106 -19.88 -2.44 0.97
CA ALA A 106 -20.09 -3.00 -0.38
C ALA A 106 -19.84 -1.97 -1.48
N GLU A 107 -20.23 -0.69 -1.26
CA GLU A 107 -19.93 0.38 -2.20
C GLU A 107 -18.43 0.60 -2.36
N LYS A 108 -17.70 0.72 -1.24
CA LYS A 108 -16.23 0.90 -1.27
C LYS A 108 -15.52 -0.32 -1.86
N GLU A 109 -15.99 -1.53 -1.57
CA GLU A 109 -15.48 -2.76 -2.17
C GLU A 109 -15.62 -2.73 -3.68
N ALA A 110 -16.80 -2.36 -4.21
CA ALA A 110 -17.03 -2.23 -5.63
C ALA A 110 -16.11 -1.18 -6.29
N GLN A 111 -15.89 -0.03 -5.61
CA GLN A 111 -14.97 1.01 -6.09
C GLN A 111 -13.52 0.51 -6.09
N ARG A 112 -13.06 -0.11 -5.01
CA ARG A 112 -11.73 -0.72 -4.94
C ARG A 112 -11.51 -1.72 -6.08
N ASP A 113 -12.46 -2.61 -6.31
CA ASP A 113 -12.36 -3.65 -7.33
C ASP A 113 -12.38 -3.08 -8.74
N HIS A 114 -13.18 -2.01 -8.96
CA HIS A 114 -13.16 -1.27 -10.21
C HIS A 114 -11.76 -0.69 -10.48
N PHE A 115 -11.19 0.04 -9.52
CA PHE A 115 -9.89 0.66 -9.69
C PHE A 115 -8.76 -0.37 -9.80
N ARG A 116 -8.79 -1.47 -9.02
CA ARG A 116 -7.87 -2.60 -9.17
C ARG A 116 -7.86 -3.14 -10.60
N THR A 117 -9.04 -3.36 -11.18
CA THR A 117 -9.17 -3.84 -12.56
C THR A 117 -8.53 -2.86 -13.55
N ARG A 118 -8.74 -1.54 -13.37
CA ARG A 118 -8.14 -0.51 -14.23
C ARG A 118 -6.62 -0.49 -14.12
N VAL A 119 -6.06 -0.63 -12.90
CA VAL A 119 -4.60 -0.71 -12.70
C VAL A 119 -4.03 -1.95 -13.38
N LEU A 120 -4.64 -3.13 -13.18
CA LEU A 120 -4.18 -4.39 -13.79
C LEU A 120 -4.09 -4.34 -15.32
N GLN A 121 -4.94 -3.54 -15.98
CA GLN A 121 -4.89 -3.31 -17.43
C GLN A 121 -3.71 -2.44 -17.88
N MET A 122 -3.06 -1.73 -16.97
CA MET A 122 -2.03 -0.71 -17.26
C MET A 122 -0.63 -1.07 -16.75
N ILE A 123 -0.49 -2.16 -16.01
CA ILE A 123 0.79 -2.61 -15.47
C ILE A 123 1.24 -3.91 -16.12
N GLU A 124 2.55 -4.12 -16.13
CA GLU A 124 3.17 -5.32 -16.67
C GLU A 124 2.89 -6.54 -15.78
N GLU A 125 2.49 -7.65 -16.40
CA GLU A 125 2.32 -8.94 -15.72
C GLU A 125 3.63 -9.42 -15.14
N GLY A 126 3.55 -10.12 -13.99
CA GLY A 126 4.74 -10.69 -13.35
C GLY A 126 5.54 -9.70 -12.51
N THR A 127 5.15 -8.43 -12.44
CA THR A 127 5.75 -7.46 -11.52
C THR A 127 5.24 -7.66 -10.09
N LEU A 128 6.01 -7.21 -9.10
CA LEU A 128 5.61 -7.25 -7.68
C LEU A 128 4.21 -6.66 -7.47
N TYR A 129 3.95 -5.49 -8.06
CA TYR A 129 2.66 -4.82 -7.91
C TYR A 129 1.52 -5.58 -8.60
N TRP A 130 1.79 -6.20 -9.76
CA TRP A 130 0.80 -7.05 -10.43
C TRP A 130 0.42 -8.26 -9.57
N TYR A 131 1.41 -8.95 -8.98
CA TYR A 131 1.17 -10.08 -8.08
C TYR A 131 0.40 -9.65 -6.81
N ASP A 132 0.69 -8.48 -6.25
CA ASP A 132 -0.03 -7.96 -5.08
C ASP A 132 -1.52 -7.76 -5.39
N LEU A 133 -1.84 -7.11 -6.51
CA LEU A 133 -3.23 -6.91 -6.95
C LEU A 133 -3.95 -8.23 -7.28
N LYS A 134 -3.23 -9.21 -7.84
CA LYS A 134 -3.78 -10.55 -8.11
C LYS A 134 -4.01 -11.35 -6.84
N ARG A 135 -3.15 -11.19 -5.83
CA ARG A 135 -3.35 -11.73 -4.48
C ARG A 135 -4.63 -11.18 -3.86
N GLU A 136 -4.82 -9.85 -3.91
CA GLU A 136 -6.04 -9.21 -3.39
C GLU A 136 -7.30 -9.70 -4.13
N GLU A 137 -7.24 -9.88 -5.43
CA GLU A 137 -8.34 -10.44 -6.22
C GLU A 137 -8.69 -11.88 -5.79
N ALA A 138 -7.66 -12.69 -5.55
CA ALA A 138 -7.83 -14.06 -5.05
C ALA A 138 -8.40 -14.09 -3.61
N GLU A 139 -7.96 -13.18 -2.74
CA GLU A 139 -8.51 -13.04 -1.38
C GLU A 139 -9.99 -12.61 -1.40
N ALA A 140 -10.35 -11.65 -2.24
CA ALA A 140 -11.74 -11.20 -2.41
C ALA A 140 -12.66 -12.34 -2.90
N SER A 141 -12.14 -13.22 -3.77
CA SER A 141 -12.86 -14.42 -4.24
C SER A 141 -12.74 -15.61 -3.29
N ARG A 142 -12.06 -15.46 -2.14
CA ARG A 142 -11.79 -16.52 -1.14
C ARG A 142 -10.99 -17.71 -1.69
N ASP A 143 -10.23 -17.51 -2.76
CA ASP A 143 -9.32 -18.51 -3.32
C ASP A 143 -7.96 -18.43 -2.59
N VAL A 144 -7.91 -19.07 -1.40
CA VAL A 144 -6.72 -19.05 -0.53
C VAL A 144 -5.49 -19.65 -1.22
N LEU A 145 -5.67 -20.65 -2.08
CA LEU A 145 -4.55 -21.30 -2.77
C LEU A 145 -3.91 -20.36 -3.79
N LYS A 146 -4.72 -19.66 -4.58
CA LYS A 146 -4.20 -18.63 -5.50
C LYS A 146 -3.62 -17.43 -4.76
N ALA A 147 -4.26 -16.98 -3.68
CA ALA A 147 -3.70 -15.90 -2.86
C ALA A 147 -2.30 -16.27 -2.35
N ARG A 148 -2.10 -17.52 -1.88
CA ARG A 148 -0.81 -18.05 -1.44
C ARG A 148 0.20 -18.14 -2.57
N GLU A 149 -0.21 -18.62 -3.73
CA GLU A 149 0.65 -18.66 -4.93
C GLU A 149 1.17 -17.27 -5.29
N TYR A 150 0.27 -16.28 -5.40
CA TYR A 150 0.66 -14.92 -5.74
C TYR A 150 1.52 -14.26 -4.65
N ALA A 151 1.22 -14.47 -3.36
CA ALA A 151 2.08 -14.00 -2.28
C ALA A 151 3.47 -14.63 -2.32
N GLY A 152 3.60 -15.91 -2.69
CA GLY A 152 4.88 -16.57 -2.94
C GLY A 152 5.65 -15.91 -4.09
N LYS A 153 4.97 -15.57 -5.18
CA LYS A 153 5.56 -14.85 -6.32
C LYS A 153 6.01 -13.43 -5.95
N MET A 154 5.29 -12.75 -5.05
CA MET A 154 5.74 -11.46 -4.52
C MET A 154 7.09 -11.59 -3.80
N ILE A 155 7.29 -12.63 -2.99
CA ILE A 155 8.56 -12.90 -2.31
C ILE A 155 9.69 -13.11 -3.33
N GLU A 156 9.44 -13.89 -4.40
CA GLU A 156 10.42 -14.12 -5.48
C GLU A 156 10.83 -12.82 -6.20
N CYS A 157 9.97 -11.81 -6.22
CA CYS A 157 10.24 -10.49 -6.82
C CYS A 157 11.02 -9.53 -5.91
N THR A 158 11.31 -9.91 -4.66
CA THR A 158 11.87 -8.99 -3.66
C THR A 158 13.22 -9.44 -3.15
N GLU A 159 14.06 -8.48 -2.75
CA GLU A 159 15.32 -8.75 -2.05
C GLU A 159 15.08 -8.85 -0.55
N VAL A 160 15.73 -9.81 0.10
CA VAL A 160 15.67 -10.01 1.55
C VAL A 160 16.10 -8.72 2.28
N ASN A 161 15.46 -8.42 3.40
CA ASN A 161 15.69 -7.23 4.19
C ASN A 161 15.40 -5.91 3.44
N THR A 162 14.37 -5.92 2.60
CA THR A 162 13.77 -4.71 2.03
C THR A 162 12.35 -4.52 2.56
N PRO A 163 11.78 -3.30 2.55
CA PRO A 163 10.38 -3.08 2.95
C PRO A 163 9.39 -3.91 2.11
N ASP A 164 9.67 -4.08 0.82
CA ASP A 164 8.85 -4.88 -0.07
C ASP A 164 8.90 -6.37 0.28
N TYR A 165 10.08 -6.88 0.71
CA TYR A 165 10.19 -8.26 1.22
C TYR A 165 9.41 -8.43 2.52
N ALA A 166 9.54 -7.50 3.48
CA ALA A 166 8.81 -7.54 4.74
C ALA A 166 7.29 -7.64 4.50
N ARG A 167 6.77 -6.76 3.64
CA ARG A 167 5.36 -6.75 3.25
C ARG A 167 4.94 -8.05 2.55
N SER A 168 5.75 -8.58 1.63
CA SER A 168 5.45 -9.82 0.91
C SER A 168 5.42 -11.03 1.84
N ALA A 169 6.37 -11.10 2.78
CA ALA A 169 6.44 -12.13 3.81
C ALA A 169 5.22 -12.09 4.75
N TYR A 170 4.78 -10.89 5.14
CA TYR A 170 3.55 -10.70 5.93
C TYR A 170 2.33 -11.22 5.18
N PHE A 171 2.13 -10.85 3.93
CA PHE A 171 0.98 -11.31 3.15
C PHE A 171 1.02 -12.82 2.91
N TYR A 172 2.18 -13.40 2.69
CA TYR A 172 2.31 -14.85 2.58
C TYR A 172 1.90 -15.54 3.90
N ALA A 173 2.40 -15.06 5.04
CA ALA A 173 1.99 -15.55 6.36
C ALA A 173 0.49 -15.42 6.59
N HIS A 174 -0.12 -14.32 6.13
CA HIS A 174 -1.54 -14.05 6.27
C HIS A 174 -2.43 -15.07 5.52
N THR A 175 -1.93 -15.70 4.45
CA THR A 175 -2.67 -16.77 3.75
C THR A 175 -2.90 -18.00 4.61
N PHE A 176 -2.17 -18.18 5.72
CA PHE A 176 -2.33 -19.26 6.70
C PHE A 176 -3.19 -18.89 7.90
N ARG A 177 -3.90 -17.75 7.87
CA ARG A 177 -4.69 -17.26 9.02
C ARG A 177 -5.77 -18.24 9.50
N THR A 178 -6.29 -19.11 8.62
CA THR A 178 -7.25 -20.17 8.94
C THR A 178 -6.58 -21.45 9.40
N GLU A 179 -5.25 -21.49 9.40
CA GLU A 179 -4.40 -22.61 9.82
C GLU A 179 -3.52 -22.19 11.01
N PRO A 180 -4.08 -21.84 12.19
CA PRO A 180 -3.36 -21.15 13.26
C PRO A 180 -2.18 -21.95 13.85
N LYS A 181 -2.15 -23.27 13.63
CA LYS A 181 -1.05 -24.16 14.07
C LYS A 181 -0.05 -24.46 12.96
N ASN A 182 -0.18 -23.87 11.78
CA ASN A 182 0.76 -24.06 10.70
C ASN A 182 2.10 -23.36 11.03
N PRO A 183 3.23 -24.10 11.13
CA PRO A 183 4.52 -23.51 11.49
C PRO A 183 5.04 -22.49 10.46
N GLU A 184 4.65 -22.62 9.19
CA GLU A 184 5.04 -21.68 8.16
C GLU A 184 4.49 -20.26 8.44
N ARG A 185 3.30 -20.17 9.01
CA ARG A 185 2.73 -18.86 9.37
C ARG A 185 3.65 -18.09 10.30
N GLU A 186 4.08 -18.72 11.38
CA GLU A 186 4.94 -18.09 12.39
C GLU A 186 6.32 -17.77 11.80
N GLU A 187 6.91 -18.70 11.06
CA GLU A 187 8.20 -18.49 10.40
C GLU A 187 8.16 -17.25 9.48
N TRP A 188 7.14 -17.11 8.63
CA TRP A 188 7.05 -15.98 7.72
C TRP A 188 6.72 -14.65 8.42
N LEU A 189 5.94 -14.68 9.52
CA LEU A 189 5.76 -13.49 10.37
C LEU A 189 7.08 -13.04 11.00
N ILE A 190 7.90 -13.97 11.48
CA ILE A 190 9.24 -13.67 12.03
C ILE A 190 10.14 -13.07 10.94
N ARG A 191 10.17 -13.64 9.75
CA ARG A 191 10.96 -13.11 8.62
C ARG A 191 10.53 -11.69 8.25
N SER A 192 9.23 -11.42 8.22
CA SER A 192 8.67 -10.07 7.99
C SER A 192 9.12 -9.11 9.08
N ALA A 193 8.94 -9.47 10.36
CA ALA A 193 9.31 -8.62 11.49
C ALA A 193 10.83 -8.31 11.51
N ILE A 194 11.68 -9.29 11.21
CA ILE A 194 13.12 -9.06 11.09
C ILE A 194 13.42 -8.04 9.99
N ALA A 195 12.80 -8.20 8.82
CA ALA A 195 13.01 -7.29 7.70
C ALA A 195 12.53 -5.86 8.03
N ASP A 196 11.39 -5.70 8.72
CA ASP A 196 10.89 -4.39 9.18
C ASP A 196 11.91 -3.72 10.11
N VAL A 197 12.44 -4.45 11.10
CA VAL A 197 13.47 -3.93 12.00
C VAL A 197 14.75 -3.56 11.24
N MET A 198 15.20 -4.39 10.30
CA MET A 198 16.42 -4.13 9.50
C MET A 198 16.28 -2.90 8.60
N CYS A 199 15.07 -2.63 8.12
CA CYS A 199 14.75 -1.47 7.28
C CYS A 199 14.33 -0.23 8.07
N ALA A 200 14.21 -0.34 9.40
CA ALA A 200 13.65 0.69 10.27
C ALA A 200 12.25 1.17 9.80
N THR A 201 11.43 0.25 9.27
CA THR A 201 10.05 0.57 8.90
C THR A 201 9.18 0.73 10.15
N ASN A 202 8.19 1.61 10.08
CA ASN A 202 7.22 1.79 11.17
C ASN A 202 6.00 0.85 11.03
N ASP A 203 6.23 -0.35 10.48
CA ASP A 203 5.21 -1.38 10.39
C ASP A 203 5.39 -2.41 11.51
N TYR A 204 4.39 -2.54 12.36
CA TYR A 204 4.38 -3.46 13.51
C TYR A 204 3.37 -4.61 13.32
N ALA A 205 2.78 -4.77 12.15
CA ALA A 205 1.73 -5.77 11.91
C ALA A 205 2.21 -7.19 12.23
N SER A 206 3.40 -7.56 11.76
CA SER A 206 4.01 -8.87 12.02
C SER A 206 4.31 -9.10 13.50
N LEU A 207 4.86 -8.09 14.19
CA LEU A 207 5.14 -8.16 15.63
C LEU A 207 3.86 -8.31 16.46
N ASN A 208 2.80 -7.57 16.09
CA ASN A 208 1.50 -7.68 16.76
C ASN A 208 0.90 -9.09 16.59
N GLU A 209 0.98 -9.67 15.38
CA GLU A 209 0.51 -11.03 15.13
C GLU A 209 1.32 -12.08 15.90
N ILE A 210 2.65 -11.96 15.95
CA ILE A 210 3.53 -12.83 16.74
C ILE A 210 3.18 -12.74 18.22
N SER A 211 3.05 -11.51 18.75
CA SER A 211 2.68 -11.29 20.16
C SER A 211 1.35 -11.95 20.50
N ARG A 212 0.36 -11.86 19.63
CA ARG A 212 -0.93 -12.51 19.80
C ARG A 212 -0.79 -14.05 19.81
N ILE A 213 -0.02 -14.62 18.90
CA ILE A 213 0.23 -16.07 18.85
C ILE A 213 0.90 -16.56 20.14
N LEU A 214 1.91 -15.85 20.63
CA LEU A 214 2.63 -16.19 21.88
C LEU A 214 1.69 -16.09 23.10
N PHE A 215 0.88 -15.04 23.17
CA PHE A 215 -0.11 -14.87 24.23
C PHE A 215 -1.14 -16.02 24.24
N GLU A 216 -1.69 -16.39 23.09
CA GLU A 216 -2.66 -17.50 22.96
C GLU A 216 -2.06 -18.87 23.37
N ARG A 217 -0.73 -19.03 23.25
CA ARG A 217 -0.01 -20.23 23.70
C ARG A 217 0.37 -20.20 25.18
N GLY A 218 0.25 -19.07 25.85
CA GLY A 218 0.73 -18.88 27.24
C GLY A 218 2.25 -18.66 27.35
N ASP A 219 2.94 -18.38 26.25
CA ASP A 219 4.37 -18.07 26.17
C ASP A 219 4.64 -16.58 26.49
N ILE A 220 4.21 -16.13 27.68
CA ILE A 220 4.18 -14.70 28.06
C ILE A 220 5.58 -14.15 28.39
N ASP A 221 6.54 -15.02 28.73
CA ASP A 221 7.89 -14.64 29.20
C ASP A 221 8.97 -14.73 28.11
N ARG A 222 8.59 -14.73 26.81
CA ARG A 222 9.53 -14.83 25.68
C ARG A 222 9.58 -13.62 24.81
#